data_7a01bfcf65e1db74a42510bdb23da4be
#
_entry.id   7a01bfcf65e1db74a42510bdb23da4be
#
_cell.length_a   1.000
_cell.length_b   1.000
_cell.length_c   1.000
_cell.angle_alpha   90.00
_cell.angle_beta   90.00
_cell.angle_gamma   90.00
#
_symmetry.space_group_name_H-M   'P 1'
#
loop_
_entity.id
_entity.type
_entity.pdbx_description
1 polymer ?
#
loop_
_entity_poly.entity_id
_entity_poly.type
_entity_poly.pdbx_seq_one_letter_code
_entity_poly.pdbx_strand_id
1 'polypeptide(L)'
;MKKRSIITIVLLMAVTGLIFSTLYSCKTAPQKNIGLQLYSLRDSITKDVPGTIAKVSKMGYKFVEPAGYRDGKFYGMEPAAFKSLCESNGLAILSSHSGQALPDSASMETTMAWWDACIDAHVAAGVKFLVQSTMGGEAYRSLDTLKRYCDYFNFIGEKCNAKGLRFGYHNHDKEFSTKLDGQTIYDFMLANTDPTKVMFEMDLYWTVVGGANPVDYFNKYPGRFELWHIKDKEELGASGMMDFKAIWENAPKSGMQYGIVEVEEYNFDQFTSCQKSIDFLNMQPFVVMPK
;
A
#
# COMPACT_ATOMS: atom_id res chain seq x y z
N MET A 1 48.52 46.74 -75.81
CA MET A 1 47.23 46.08 -75.84
C MET A 1 47.16 45.13 -74.65
N LYS A 2 46.33 45.47 -73.61
CA LYS A 2 46.31 44.78 -72.29
C LYS A 2 45.30 43.62 -72.31
N LYS A 3 45.78 42.39 -72.00
CA LYS A 3 44.90 41.23 -71.74
C LYS A 3 44.38 41.34 -70.31
N ARG A 4 43.09 41.36 -70.10
CA ARG A 4 42.44 41.24 -68.81
C ARG A 4 42.18 39.79 -68.54
N SER A 5 42.81 39.26 -67.47
CA SER A 5 42.46 37.92 -66.94
C SER A 5 41.26 38.05 -65.99
N ILE A 6 40.27 37.24 -66.26
CA ILE A 6 39.07 37.11 -65.40
C ILE A 6 39.38 35.97 -64.41
N ILE A 7 39.53 36.30 -63.16
CA ILE A 7 39.66 35.33 -62.09
C ILE A 7 38.23 34.99 -61.59
N THR A 8 37.81 33.77 -61.86
CA THR A 8 36.55 33.22 -61.34
C THR A 8 36.78 32.76 -59.90
N ILE A 9 36.19 33.46 -58.93
CA ILE A 9 36.20 33.04 -57.53
C ILE A 9 35.03 32.07 -57.36
N VAL A 10 35.34 30.80 -57.14
CA VAL A 10 34.34 29.79 -56.75
C VAL A 10 34.17 29.92 -55.21
N LEU A 11 33.02 30.43 -54.83
CA LEU A 11 32.63 30.49 -53.40
C LEU A 11 32.12 29.11 -52.97
N LEU A 12 32.90 28.37 -52.20
CA LEU A 12 32.50 27.10 -51.61
C LEU A 12 31.68 27.44 -50.33
N MET A 13 30.36 27.38 -50.42
CA MET A 13 29.50 27.42 -49.25
C MET A 13 29.56 26.08 -48.53
N ALA A 14 30.29 26.00 -47.44
CA ALA A 14 30.22 24.92 -46.47
C ALA A 14 28.95 25.09 -45.64
N VAL A 15 27.93 24.34 -45.97
CA VAL A 15 26.72 24.22 -45.15
C VAL A 15 27.06 23.30 -43.95
N THR A 16 27.48 23.89 -42.85
CA THR A 16 27.59 23.19 -41.58
C THR A 16 26.18 22.97 -41.02
N GLY A 17 25.59 21.81 -41.31
CA GLY A 17 24.36 21.37 -40.68
C GLY A 17 24.60 21.15 -39.18
N LEU A 18 24.19 22.11 -38.34
CA LEU A 18 24.06 21.90 -36.90
C LEU A 18 22.90 20.93 -36.70
N ILE A 19 23.21 19.64 -36.54
CA ILE A 19 22.28 18.67 -36.03
C ILE A 19 22.10 18.98 -34.53
N PHE A 20 21.07 19.74 -34.17
CA PHE A 20 20.58 19.79 -32.80
C PHE A 20 19.96 18.44 -32.49
N SER A 21 20.76 17.50 -32.01
CA SER A 21 20.24 16.35 -31.30
C SER A 21 19.67 16.85 -29.97
N THR A 22 18.38 17.16 -29.96
CA THR A 22 17.63 17.30 -28.70
C THR A 22 17.66 15.94 -28.02
N LEU A 23 18.62 15.76 -27.12
CA LEU A 23 18.58 14.72 -26.13
C LEU A 23 17.35 15.01 -25.28
N TYR A 24 16.21 14.40 -25.63
CA TYR A 24 15.11 14.26 -24.70
C TYR A 24 15.64 13.39 -23.56
N SER A 25 16.23 14.04 -22.56
CA SER A 25 16.45 13.42 -21.27
C SER A 25 15.03 13.06 -20.77
N CYS A 26 14.67 11.81 -20.88
CA CYS A 26 13.51 11.28 -20.21
C CYS A 26 13.78 11.45 -18.71
N LYS A 27 13.46 12.63 -18.16
CA LYS A 27 13.48 12.82 -16.71
C LYS A 27 12.45 11.86 -16.17
N THR A 28 12.91 10.73 -15.64
CA THR A 28 12.06 9.89 -14.83
C THR A 28 11.40 10.76 -13.76
N ALA A 29 10.10 10.69 -13.64
CA ALA A 29 9.39 11.42 -12.59
C ALA A 29 10.03 11.07 -11.23
N PRO A 30 10.17 12.01 -10.30
CA PRO A 30 10.76 11.73 -9.00
C PRO A 30 9.96 10.64 -8.32
N GLN A 31 10.67 9.60 -7.86
CA GLN A 31 10.05 8.48 -7.15
C GLN A 31 9.43 8.95 -5.84
N LYS A 32 8.20 8.57 -5.62
CA LYS A 32 7.44 8.90 -4.42
C LYS A 32 7.67 7.85 -3.32
N ASN A 33 7.41 8.21 -2.07
CA ASN A 33 7.53 7.29 -0.93
C ASN A 33 6.29 6.39 -0.84
N ILE A 34 6.26 5.35 -1.66
CA ILE A 34 5.12 4.45 -1.84
C ILE A 34 5.60 3.02 -1.61
N GLY A 35 4.77 2.22 -0.93
CA GLY A 35 4.99 0.81 -0.67
C GLY A 35 4.23 -0.13 -1.61
N LEU A 36 4.56 -1.42 -1.50
CA LEU A 36 3.86 -2.50 -2.18
C LEU A 36 3.39 -3.55 -1.16
N GLN A 37 2.08 -3.87 -1.20
CA GLN A 37 1.56 -5.06 -0.55
C GLN A 37 2.05 -6.31 -1.30
N LEU A 38 2.80 -7.18 -0.61
CA LEU A 38 3.45 -8.34 -1.24
C LEU A 38 2.46 -9.44 -1.66
N TYR A 39 1.21 -9.38 -1.23
CA TYR A 39 0.16 -10.24 -1.76
C TYR A 39 -0.06 -10.02 -3.26
N SER A 40 0.25 -8.84 -3.77
CA SER A 40 0.29 -8.53 -5.20
C SER A 40 1.29 -9.40 -5.99
N LEU A 41 2.22 -10.05 -5.31
CA LEU A 41 3.22 -10.94 -5.90
C LEU A 41 3.17 -12.35 -5.28
N ARG A 42 1.99 -12.76 -4.77
CA ARG A 42 1.78 -13.98 -4.00
C ARG A 42 2.31 -15.26 -4.64
N ASP A 43 2.17 -15.37 -5.98
CA ASP A 43 2.64 -16.57 -6.70
C ASP A 43 4.16 -16.58 -6.91
N SER A 44 4.78 -15.40 -6.90
CA SER A 44 6.21 -15.24 -7.11
C SER A 44 6.99 -15.30 -5.80
N ILE A 45 6.50 -14.62 -4.75
CA ILE A 45 7.21 -14.53 -3.48
C ILE A 45 7.25 -15.87 -2.73
N THR A 46 6.25 -16.72 -2.91
CA THR A 46 6.26 -18.08 -2.33
C THR A 46 7.29 -19.01 -2.98
N LYS A 47 7.75 -18.70 -4.20
CA LYS A 47 8.73 -19.48 -4.96
C LYS A 47 10.16 -18.98 -4.75
N ASP A 48 10.32 -17.66 -4.71
CA ASP A 48 11.63 -16.98 -4.62
C ASP A 48 11.49 -15.66 -3.87
N VAL A 49 11.67 -15.70 -2.56
CA VAL A 49 11.59 -14.50 -1.72
C VAL A 49 12.70 -13.50 -2.07
N PRO A 50 14.01 -13.88 -2.14
CA PRO A 50 15.07 -12.93 -2.44
C PRO A 50 14.93 -12.27 -3.83
N GLY A 51 14.65 -13.06 -4.85
CA GLY A 51 14.47 -12.54 -6.21
C GLY A 51 13.26 -11.63 -6.35
N THR A 52 12.16 -11.93 -5.63
CA THR A 52 10.96 -11.07 -5.62
C THR A 52 11.25 -9.73 -4.93
N ILE A 53 11.87 -9.72 -3.76
CA ILE A 53 12.24 -8.49 -3.03
C ILE A 53 13.20 -7.63 -3.87
N ALA A 54 14.19 -8.24 -4.53
CA ALA A 54 15.09 -7.51 -5.42
C ALA A 54 14.37 -6.86 -6.61
N LYS A 55 13.34 -7.51 -7.18
CA LYS A 55 12.52 -6.93 -8.25
C LYS A 55 11.67 -5.78 -7.75
N VAL A 56 11.03 -5.90 -6.57
CA VAL A 56 10.24 -4.84 -5.95
C VAL A 56 11.08 -3.58 -5.75
N SER A 57 12.30 -3.72 -5.26
CA SER A 57 13.25 -2.61 -5.12
C SER A 57 13.54 -1.92 -6.47
N LYS A 58 13.79 -2.71 -7.53
CA LYS A 58 14.07 -2.19 -8.88
C LYS A 58 12.89 -1.45 -9.50
N MET A 59 11.65 -1.80 -9.15
CA MET A 59 10.45 -1.07 -9.58
C MET A 59 10.38 0.35 -8.98
N GLY A 60 11.11 0.62 -7.89
CA GLY A 60 11.16 1.93 -7.25
C GLY A 60 10.29 2.08 -6.02
N TYR A 61 9.64 1.03 -5.55
CA TYR A 61 8.97 1.02 -4.25
C TYR A 61 9.98 1.30 -3.12
N LYS A 62 9.52 1.87 -2.01
CA LYS A 62 10.39 2.30 -0.90
C LYS A 62 10.25 1.43 0.33
N PHE A 63 9.12 0.76 0.45
CA PHE A 63 8.84 -0.16 1.54
C PHE A 63 7.88 -1.24 1.07
N VAL A 64 7.74 -2.27 1.88
CA VAL A 64 6.86 -3.40 1.63
C VAL A 64 5.93 -3.64 2.79
N GLU A 65 4.81 -4.26 2.46
CA GLU A 65 3.86 -4.83 3.41
C GLU A 65 3.72 -6.34 3.15
N PRO A 66 4.34 -7.20 3.96
CA PRO A 66 4.15 -8.64 3.85
C PRO A 66 2.77 -9.09 4.33
N ALA A 67 2.25 -10.15 3.68
CA ALA A 67 1.04 -10.88 4.08
C ALA A 67 1.33 -12.38 4.33
N GLY A 68 2.60 -12.73 4.50
CA GLY A 68 3.08 -14.12 4.61
C GLY A 68 3.66 -14.47 5.97
N TYR A 69 3.17 -13.85 7.06
CA TYR A 69 3.56 -14.25 8.42
C TYR A 69 2.88 -15.56 8.81
N ARG A 70 3.68 -16.56 9.20
CA ARG A 70 3.21 -17.85 9.73
C ARG A 70 4.25 -18.44 10.66
N ASP A 71 3.83 -18.97 11.80
CA ASP A 71 4.67 -19.72 12.74
C ASP A 71 5.97 -18.97 13.14
N GLY A 72 5.85 -17.67 13.42
CA GLY A 72 6.96 -16.80 13.82
C GLY A 72 7.83 -16.28 12.66
N LYS A 73 7.52 -16.63 11.41
CA LYS A 73 8.36 -16.35 10.23
C LYS A 73 7.63 -15.56 9.15
N PHE A 74 8.37 -14.80 8.36
CA PHE A 74 7.89 -14.11 7.16
C PHE A 74 8.32 -14.92 5.93
N TYR A 75 7.35 -15.49 5.20
CA TYR A 75 7.64 -16.37 4.03
C TYR A 75 8.67 -17.45 4.32
N GLY A 76 8.64 -18.04 5.54
CA GLY A 76 9.57 -19.07 6.00
C GLY A 76 10.92 -18.56 6.51
N MET A 77 11.18 -17.25 6.47
CA MET A 77 12.41 -16.62 6.99
C MET A 77 12.21 -16.10 8.41
N GLU A 78 13.25 -16.22 9.24
CA GLU A 78 13.28 -15.57 10.56
C GLU A 78 13.10 -14.05 10.42
N PRO A 79 12.43 -13.36 11.36
CA PRO A 79 12.13 -11.93 11.26
C PRO A 79 13.35 -11.05 10.97
N ALA A 80 14.46 -11.27 11.67
CA ALA A 80 15.70 -10.51 11.46
C ALA A 80 16.33 -10.78 10.07
N ALA A 81 16.22 -12.02 9.57
CA ALA A 81 16.72 -12.36 8.24
C ALA A 81 15.90 -11.73 7.13
N PHE A 82 14.56 -11.71 7.26
CA PHE A 82 13.67 -11.04 6.30
C PHE A 82 13.89 -9.52 6.32
N LYS A 83 14.05 -8.93 7.51
CA LYS A 83 14.44 -7.52 7.66
C LYS A 83 15.73 -7.21 6.91
N SER A 84 16.80 -7.97 7.18
CA SER A 84 18.10 -7.76 6.53
C SER A 84 18.02 -7.91 5.01
N LEU A 85 17.21 -8.84 4.50
CA LEU A 85 16.96 -8.99 3.08
C LEU A 85 16.29 -7.75 2.47
N CYS A 86 15.25 -7.23 3.10
CA CYS A 86 14.58 -6.02 2.63
C CYS A 86 15.52 -4.81 2.67
N GLU A 87 16.20 -4.58 3.79
CA GLU A 87 17.12 -3.45 3.98
C GLU A 87 18.30 -3.48 3.00
N SER A 88 18.87 -4.67 2.72
CA SER A 88 19.95 -4.82 1.73
C SER A 88 19.50 -4.50 0.30
N ASN A 89 18.20 -4.52 0.04
CA ASN A 89 17.58 -4.09 -1.21
C ASN A 89 17.04 -2.65 -1.15
N GLY A 90 17.30 -1.90 -0.07
CA GLY A 90 16.84 -0.52 0.09
C GLY A 90 15.34 -0.39 0.38
N LEU A 91 14.70 -1.45 0.90
CA LEU A 91 13.29 -1.49 1.26
C LEU A 91 13.13 -1.53 2.78
N ALA A 92 12.23 -0.71 3.33
CA ALA A 92 11.75 -0.89 4.70
C ALA A 92 10.60 -1.91 4.74
N ILE A 93 10.38 -2.54 5.90
CA ILE A 93 9.14 -3.25 6.19
C ILE A 93 8.28 -2.30 7.04
N LEU A 94 7.31 -1.64 6.42
CA LEU A 94 6.55 -0.60 7.11
C LEU A 94 5.37 -1.16 7.88
N SER A 95 4.55 -1.94 7.22
CA SER A 95 3.34 -2.57 7.75
C SER A 95 3.37 -4.06 7.44
N SER A 96 2.44 -4.82 8.02
CA SER A 96 2.28 -6.25 7.74
C SER A 96 0.85 -6.69 8.00
N HIS A 97 0.27 -7.45 7.08
CA HIS A 97 -1.01 -8.11 7.29
C HIS A 97 -0.84 -9.39 8.08
N SER A 98 -1.36 -9.41 9.30
CA SER A 98 -1.41 -10.58 10.19
C SER A 98 -2.54 -10.44 11.18
N GLY A 99 -3.19 -11.54 11.53
CA GLY A 99 -4.27 -11.47 12.50
C GLY A 99 -4.86 -12.82 12.85
N GLN A 100 -5.74 -12.82 13.84
CA GLN A 100 -6.52 -13.96 14.31
C GLN A 100 -7.98 -13.57 14.45
N ALA A 101 -8.87 -14.51 14.16
CA ALA A 101 -10.29 -14.33 14.45
C ALA A 101 -10.51 -14.12 15.95
N LEU A 102 -11.67 -13.52 16.28
CA LEU A 102 -12.09 -13.38 17.66
C LEU A 102 -12.15 -14.77 18.33
N PRO A 103 -11.38 -15.01 19.41
CA PRO A 103 -11.39 -16.29 20.08
C PRO A 103 -12.65 -16.50 20.91
N ASP A 104 -13.04 -17.76 21.05
CA ASP A 104 -13.94 -18.19 22.11
C ASP A 104 -13.19 -18.48 23.42
N SER A 105 -13.91 -18.91 24.46
CA SER A 105 -13.29 -19.20 25.76
C SER A 105 -12.26 -20.34 25.70
N ALA A 106 -12.42 -21.29 24.80
CA ALA A 106 -11.53 -22.44 24.69
C ALA A 106 -10.22 -22.11 23.94
N SER A 107 -10.28 -21.17 23.00
CA SER A 107 -9.14 -20.72 22.17
C SER A 107 -8.47 -19.45 22.67
N MET A 108 -9.00 -18.80 23.71
CA MET A 108 -8.51 -17.51 24.20
C MET A 108 -7.02 -17.54 24.54
N GLU A 109 -6.57 -18.48 25.35
CA GLU A 109 -5.18 -18.57 25.79
C GLU A 109 -4.22 -18.78 24.61
N THR A 110 -4.54 -19.70 23.71
CA THR A 110 -3.72 -19.98 22.53
C THR A 110 -3.68 -18.83 21.55
N THR A 111 -4.81 -18.12 21.37
CA THR A 111 -4.87 -16.93 20.52
C THR A 111 -4.06 -15.78 21.11
N MET A 112 -4.10 -15.58 22.43
CA MET A 112 -3.29 -14.54 23.08
C MET A 112 -1.80 -14.86 23.01
N ALA A 113 -1.40 -16.12 23.21
CA ALA A 113 -0.01 -16.55 23.04
C ALA A 113 0.47 -16.35 21.59
N TRP A 114 -0.39 -16.63 20.60
CA TRP A 114 -0.09 -16.33 19.19
C TRP A 114 0.13 -14.85 18.96
N TRP A 115 -0.72 -13.97 19.53
CA TRP A 115 -0.54 -12.52 19.40
C TRP A 115 0.76 -12.02 20.01
N ASP A 116 1.15 -12.55 21.19
CA ASP A 116 2.40 -12.18 21.83
C ASP A 116 3.59 -12.54 20.93
N ALA A 117 3.61 -13.75 20.40
CA ALA A 117 4.64 -14.19 19.46
C ALA A 117 4.63 -13.40 18.15
N CYS A 118 3.44 -13.09 17.61
CA CYS A 118 3.27 -12.30 16.40
C CYS A 118 3.82 -10.88 16.60
N ILE A 119 3.41 -10.20 17.66
CA ILE A 119 3.88 -8.84 18.00
C ILE A 119 5.40 -8.81 18.14
N ASP A 120 5.99 -9.74 18.90
CA ASP A 120 7.44 -9.80 19.09
C ASP A 120 8.21 -10.07 17.76
N ALA A 121 7.68 -10.93 16.89
CA ALA A 121 8.26 -11.17 15.57
C ALA A 121 8.20 -9.91 14.67
N HIS A 122 7.10 -9.16 14.72
CA HIS A 122 6.95 -7.92 13.94
C HIS A 122 7.86 -6.81 14.46
N VAL A 123 8.04 -6.69 15.78
CA VAL A 123 9.05 -5.79 16.38
C VAL A 123 10.45 -6.16 15.89
N ALA A 124 10.81 -7.45 15.93
CA ALA A 124 12.12 -7.94 15.47
C ALA A 124 12.35 -7.68 13.97
N ALA A 125 11.28 -7.75 13.16
CA ALA A 125 11.32 -7.39 11.74
C ALA A 125 11.39 -5.87 11.48
N GLY A 126 11.19 -5.04 12.50
CA GLY A 126 11.20 -3.58 12.36
C GLY A 126 9.92 -2.98 11.77
N VAL A 127 8.83 -3.73 11.79
CA VAL A 127 7.49 -3.28 11.37
C VAL A 127 7.00 -2.16 12.29
N LYS A 128 6.27 -1.20 11.71
CA LYS A 128 5.62 -0.12 12.47
C LYS A 128 4.12 -0.33 12.65
N PHE A 129 3.47 -0.89 11.65
CA PHE A 129 2.03 -1.08 11.60
C PHE A 129 1.70 -2.57 11.45
N LEU A 130 0.93 -3.10 12.39
CA LEU A 130 0.42 -4.47 12.34
C LEU A 130 -1.07 -4.43 12.02
N VAL A 131 -1.45 -4.92 10.84
CA VAL A 131 -2.80 -4.75 10.30
C VAL A 131 -3.51 -6.09 10.20
N GLN A 132 -4.71 -6.17 10.77
CA GLN A 132 -5.61 -7.29 10.55
C GLN A 132 -6.53 -7.00 9.36
N SER A 133 -6.50 -7.87 8.35
CA SER A 133 -7.22 -7.67 7.08
C SER A 133 -8.58 -8.37 7.00
N THR A 134 -8.96 -9.15 8.00
CA THR A 134 -10.24 -9.89 7.95
C THR A 134 -10.82 -10.08 9.35
N MET A 135 -12.13 -10.20 9.42
CA MET A 135 -12.88 -10.69 10.58
C MET A 135 -13.52 -12.04 10.25
N GLY A 136 -13.87 -12.83 11.27
CA GLY A 136 -14.68 -14.01 11.09
C GLY A 136 -16.09 -13.67 10.58
N GLY A 137 -16.70 -14.60 9.85
CA GLY A 137 -18.02 -14.38 9.25
C GLY A 137 -19.13 -14.05 10.26
N GLU A 138 -18.94 -14.36 11.52
CA GLU A 138 -19.86 -14.04 12.63
C GLU A 138 -19.89 -12.53 12.94
N ALA A 139 -18.83 -11.77 12.65
CA ALA A 139 -18.81 -10.32 12.80
C ALA A 139 -19.87 -9.61 11.93
N TYR A 140 -20.27 -10.26 10.84
CA TYR A 140 -21.23 -9.72 9.87
C TYR A 140 -22.68 -10.15 10.17
N ARG A 141 -22.97 -10.75 11.35
CA ARG A 141 -24.29 -11.31 11.69
C ARG A 141 -25.04 -10.52 12.76
N SER A 142 -24.33 -9.85 13.67
CA SER A 142 -24.96 -9.06 14.73
C SER A 142 -24.04 -7.93 15.23
N LEU A 143 -24.66 -6.85 15.71
CA LEU A 143 -23.91 -5.75 16.36
C LEU A 143 -23.19 -6.21 17.63
N ASP A 144 -23.76 -7.15 18.39
CA ASP A 144 -23.10 -7.67 19.60
C ASP A 144 -21.79 -8.37 19.28
N THR A 145 -21.75 -9.21 18.24
CA THR A 145 -20.52 -9.87 17.81
C THR A 145 -19.53 -8.86 17.23
N LEU A 146 -20.00 -7.91 16.43
CA LEU A 146 -19.17 -6.85 15.88
C LEU A 146 -18.56 -5.97 17.01
N LYS A 147 -19.33 -5.67 18.06
CA LYS A 147 -18.83 -4.96 19.24
C LYS A 147 -17.72 -5.73 19.95
N ARG A 148 -17.87 -7.05 20.09
CA ARG A 148 -16.81 -7.90 20.64
C ARG A 148 -15.53 -7.86 19.80
N TYR A 149 -15.63 -7.80 18.46
CA TYR A 149 -14.47 -7.59 17.58
C TYR A 149 -13.83 -6.22 17.82
N CYS A 150 -14.61 -5.15 17.98
CA CYS A 150 -14.09 -3.82 18.28
C CYS A 150 -13.33 -3.80 19.62
N ASP A 151 -13.88 -4.45 20.67
CA ASP A 151 -13.23 -4.58 21.97
C ASP A 151 -11.94 -5.40 21.88
N TYR A 152 -11.97 -6.49 21.12
CA TYR A 152 -10.81 -7.31 20.85
C TYR A 152 -9.70 -6.51 20.12
N PHE A 153 -10.05 -5.74 19.09
CA PHE A 153 -9.10 -4.88 18.39
C PHE A 153 -8.51 -3.78 19.29
N ASN A 154 -9.33 -3.18 20.15
CA ASN A 154 -8.85 -2.24 21.17
C ASN A 154 -7.83 -2.90 22.10
N PHE A 155 -8.10 -4.14 22.54
CA PHE A 155 -7.19 -4.88 23.41
C PHE A 155 -5.88 -5.24 22.69
N ILE A 156 -5.94 -5.73 21.45
CA ILE A 156 -4.72 -6.03 20.67
C ILE A 156 -3.95 -4.76 20.35
N GLY A 157 -4.64 -3.65 20.03
CA GLY A 157 -4.03 -2.35 19.80
C GLY A 157 -3.25 -1.84 21.03
N GLU A 158 -3.78 -2.06 22.22
CA GLU A 158 -3.05 -1.74 23.46
C GLU A 158 -1.78 -2.57 23.63
N LYS A 159 -1.84 -3.90 23.35
CA LYS A 159 -0.65 -4.78 23.36
C LYS A 159 0.39 -4.34 22.34
N CYS A 160 -0.02 -3.97 21.13
CA CYS A 160 0.86 -3.45 20.09
C CYS A 160 1.53 -2.15 20.51
N ASN A 161 0.76 -1.18 21.04
CA ASN A 161 1.27 0.10 21.52
C ASN A 161 2.33 -0.08 22.63
N ALA A 162 2.14 -1.04 23.55
CA ALA A 162 3.10 -1.35 24.61
C ALA A 162 4.46 -1.83 24.05
N LYS A 163 4.50 -2.29 22.82
CA LYS A 163 5.72 -2.75 22.10
C LYS A 163 6.19 -1.77 21.01
N GLY A 164 5.54 -0.61 20.88
CA GLY A 164 5.88 0.41 19.89
C GLY A 164 5.36 0.12 18.48
N LEU A 165 4.41 -0.81 18.34
CA LEU A 165 3.67 -1.06 17.10
C LEU A 165 2.34 -0.28 17.11
N ARG A 166 1.89 0.11 15.93
CA ARG A 166 0.55 0.66 15.71
C ARG A 166 -0.34 -0.43 15.13
N PHE A 167 -1.45 -0.77 15.81
CA PHE A 167 -2.41 -1.75 15.30
C PHE A 167 -3.45 -1.11 14.41
N GLY A 168 -3.89 -1.85 13.38
CA GLY A 168 -4.93 -1.40 12.46
C GLY A 168 -5.81 -2.49 11.89
N TYR A 169 -6.86 -2.05 11.22
CA TYR A 169 -7.79 -2.90 10.46
C TYR A 169 -7.85 -2.44 9.00
N HIS A 170 -7.76 -3.40 8.08
CA HIS A 170 -7.93 -3.20 6.64
C HIS A 170 -9.32 -3.70 6.21
N ASN A 171 -10.02 -2.89 5.42
CA ASN A 171 -11.38 -3.19 4.96
C ASN A 171 -11.41 -3.87 3.60
N HIS A 172 -12.52 -4.60 3.38
CA HIS A 172 -13.00 -5.01 2.06
C HIS A 172 -14.38 -4.38 1.78
N ASP A 173 -15.07 -4.88 0.77
CA ASP A 173 -16.39 -4.36 0.33
C ASP A 173 -17.51 -4.60 1.35
N LYS A 174 -17.46 -5.72 2.07
CA LYS A 174 -18.52 -6.13 2.98
C LYS A 174 -18.72 -5.19 4.16
N GLU A 175 -17.68 -4.56 4.65
CA GLU A 175 -17.76 -3.58 5.73
C GLU A 175 -18.61 -2.37 5.36
N PHE A 176 -18.73 -2.05 4.07
CA PHE A 176 -19.55 -0.93 3.55
C PHE A 176 -20.91 -1.40 3.04
N SER A 177 -20.96 -2.54 2.34
CA SER A 177 -22.20 -3.05 1.72
C SER A 177 -23.14 -3.71 2.72
N THR A 178 -22.65 -4.21 3.87
CA THR A 178 -23.45 -4.87 4.89
C THR A 178 -23.90 -3.88 5.97
N LYS A 179 -25.19 -3.97 6.31
CA LYS A 179 -25.79 -3.22 7.43
C LYS A 179 -26.34 -4.16 8.46
N LEU A 180 -26.07 -3.88 9.73
CA LEU A 180 -26.65 -4.52 10.89
C LEU A 180 -27.53 -3.50 11.62
N ASP A 181 -28.80 -3.81 11.80
CA ASP A 181 -29.81 -2.90 12.39
C ASP A 181 -29.79 -1.49 11.76
N GLY A 182 -29.58 -1.41 10.43
CA GLY A 182 -29.53 -0.17 9.67
C GLY A 182 -28.17 0.57 9.71
N GLN A 183 -27.22 0.12 10.51
CA GLN A 183 -25.90 0.73 10.62
C GLN A 183 -24.87 -0.02 9.77
N THR A 184 -24.08 0.70 8.99
CA THR A 184 -22.98 0.14 8.20
C THR A 184 -21.89 -0.41 9.14
N ILE A 185 -21.36 -1.58 8.84
CA ILE A 185 -20.35 -2.25 9.68
C ILE A 185 -19.12 -1.34 9.88
N TYR A 186 -18.62 -0.74 8.82
CA TYR A 186 -17.45 0.13 8.90
C TYR A 186 -17.68 1.36 9.81
N ASP A 187 -18.87 1.99 9.72
CA ASP A 187 -19.26 3.07 10.61
C ASP A 187 -19.29 2.64 12.08
N PHE A 188 -19.85 1.43 12.34
CA PHE A 188 -19.88 0.87 13.68
C PHE A 188 -18.46 0.65 14.24
N MET A 189 -17.56 0.08 13.43
CA MET A 189 -16.17 -0.16 13.83
C MET A 189 -15.44 1.15 14.14
N LEU A 190 -15.58 2.17 13.29
CA LEU A 190 -14.98 3.49 13.49
C LEU A 190 -15.47 4.18 14.77
N ALA A 191 -16.74 4.00 15.12
CA ALA A 191 -17.36 4.57 16.32
C ALA A 191 -17.03 3.79 17.61
N ASN A 192 -16.72 2.49 17.53
CA ASN A 192 -16.53 1.60 18.69
C ASN A 192 -15.07 1.17 18.91
N THR A 193 -14.12 1.68 18.12
CA THR A 193 -12.68 1.48 18.35
C THR A 193 -12.03 2.76 18.82
N ASP A 194 -11.12 2.64 19.79
CA ASP A 194 -10.34 3.74 20.34
C ASP A 194 -9.30 4.20 19.30
N PRO A 195 -9.34 5.47 18.83
CA PRO A 195 -8.41 5.96 17.83
C PRO A 195 -6.94 5.96 18.29
N THR A 196 -6.68 5.91 19.59
CA THR A 196 -5.31 5.79 20.11
C THR A 196 -4.78 4.36 20.05
N LYS A 197 -5.65 3.37 19.90
CA LYS A 197 -5.32 1.95 19.88
C LYS A 197 -5.44 1.33 18.49
N VAL A 198 -6.45 1.75 17.72
CA VAL A 198 -6.78 1.17 16.41
C VAL A 198 -6.85 2.26 15.36
N MET A 199 -5.99 2.20 14.37
CA MET A 199 -6.11 2.97 13.13
C MET A 199 -6.82 2.14 12.06
N PHE A 200 -7.14 2.75 10.92
CA PHE A 200 -7.66 2.04 9.77
C PHE A 200 -6.71 2.21 8.58
N GLU A 201 -6.42 1.09 7.94
CA GLU A 201 -5.86 1.05 6.61
C GLU A 201 -7.01 0.97 5.63
N MET A 202 -7.33 2.09 4.98
CA MET A 202 -8.45 2.11 4.05
C MET A 202 -8.01 1.57 2.69
N ASP A 203 -8.63 0.47 2.26
CA ASP A 203 -8.59 0.08 0.86
C ASP A 203 -9.60 0.93 0.09
N LEU A 204 -9.05 1.77 -0.80
CA LEU A 204 -9.81 2.75 -1.55
C LEU A 204 -10.75 2.10 -2.57
N TYR A 205 -10.28 1.03 -3.23
CA TYR A 205 -11.06 0.31 -4.24
C TYR A 205 -12.20 -0.48 -3.60
N TRP A 206 -11.92 -1.25 -2.54
CA TRP A 206 -12.95 -2.02 -1.85
C TRP A 206 -14.00 -1.11 -1.19
N THR A 207 -13.62 0.10 -0.78
CA THR A 207 -14.59 1.12 -0.32
C THR A 207 -15.58 1.48 -1.43
N VAL A 208 -15.08 1.72 -2.66
CA VAL A 208 -15.93 2.05 -3.81
C VAL A 208 -16.77 0.85 -4.25
N VAL A 209 -16.21 -0.36 -4.29
CA VAL A 209 -16.95 -1.60 -4.60
C VAL A 209 -18.05 -1.86 -3.59
N GLY A 210 -17.81 -1.57 -2.31
CA GLY A 210 -18.81 -1.64 -1.25
C GLY A 210 -19.91 -0.58 -1.32
N GLY A 211 -19.85 0.31 -2.33
CA GLY A 211 -20.87 1.35 -2.56
C GLY A 211 -20.67 2.62 -1.74
N ALA A 212 -19.46 2.84 -1.21
CA ALA A 212 -19.10 4.02 -0.43
C ALA A 212 -18.10 4.92 -1.17
N ASN A 213 -17.93 6.14 -0.67
CA ASN A 213 -16.94 7.09 -1.22
C ASN A 213 -15.85 7.34 -0.16
N PRO A 214 -14.56 7.07 -0.45
CA PRO A 214 -13.47 7.34 0.48
C PRO A 214 -13.45 8.77 1.02
N VAL A 215 -13.73 9.76 0.18
CA VAL A 215 -13.73 11.19 0.56
C VAL A 215 -14.81 11.49 1.61
N ASP A 216 -15.98 10.86 1.51
CA ASP A 216 -17.05 11.02 2.51
C ASP A 216 -16.60 10.48 3.88
N TYR A 217 -15.89 9.35 3.90
CA TYR A 217 -15.33 8.79 5.11
C TYR A 217 -14.21 9.66 5.69
N PHE A 218 -13.35 10.26 4.87
CA PHE A 218 -12.32 11.21 5.34
C PHE A 218 -12.95 12.43 6.01
N ASN A 219 -14.08 12.92 5.47
CA ASN A 219 -14.80 14.03 6.07
C ASN A 219 -15.53 13.64 7.35
N LYS A 220 -16.09 12.43 7.41
CA LYS A 220 -16.87 11.94 8.55
C LYS A 220 -15.99 11.52 9.74
N TYR A 221 -14.81 10.94 9.44
CA TYR A 221 -13.90 10.38 10.43
C TYR A 221 -12.46 10.89 10.20
N PRO A 222 -12.21 12.20 10.36
CA PRO A 222 -10.90 12.77 10.06
C PRO A 222 -9.80 12.15 10.96
N GLY A 223 -8.64 11.90 10.34
CA GLY A 223 -7.47 11.39 11.05
C GLY A 223 -7.47 9.89 11.36
N ARG A 224 -8.50 9.13 10.93
CA ARG A 224 -8.61 7.69 11.26
C ARG A 224 -7.90 6.77 10.27
N PHE A 225 -7.54 7.23 9.06
CA PHE A 225 -7.05 6.41 7.95
C PHE A 225 -5.56 6.66 7.72
N GLU A 226 -4.73 6.16 8.65
CA GLU A 226 -3.28 6.41 8.66
C GLU A 226 -2.55 5.72 7.51
N LEU A 227 -3.07 4.59 7.04
CA LEU A 227 -2.59 3.88 5.86
C LEU A 227 -3.68 3.80 4.79
N TRP A 228 -3.25 3.83 3.52
CA TRP A 228 -4.12 3.56 2.39
C TRP A 228 -3.61 2.39 1.58
N HIS A 229 -4.48 1.42 1.26
CA HIS A 229 -4.30 0.58 0.11
C HIS A 229 -4.76 1.34 -1.13
N ILE A 230 -3.79 1.70 -1.96
CA ILE A 230 -4.03 2.35 -3.24
C ILE A 230 -4.22 1.23 -4.24
N LYS A 231 -5.48 0.96 -4.55
CA LYS A 231 -5.93 -0.16 -5.35
C LYS A 231 -6.91 0.31 -6.41
N ASP A 232 -6.94 -0.38 -7.53
CA ASP A 232 -7.94 -0.33 -8.57
C ASP A 232 -8.38 -1.77 -8.87
N LYS A 233 -9.24 -1.99 -9.83
CA LYS A 233 -9.66 -3.34 -10.23
C LYS A 233 -8.46 -4.16 -10.72
N GLU A 234 -7.70 -3.59 -11.64
CA GLU A 234 -6.43 -4.15 -12.13
C GLU A 234 -5.27 -3.19 -11.78
N GLU A 235 -4.47 -2.77 -12.79
CA GLU A 235 -3.43 -1.74 -12.61
C GLU A 235 -4.07 -0.38 -12.29
N LEU A 236 -3.41 0.42 -11.49
CA LEU A 236 -3.90 1.74 -11.10
C LEU A 236 -4.21 2.62 -12.32
N GLY A 237 -5.43 3.15 -12.35
CA GLY A 237 -5.94 3.99 -13.43
C GLY A 237 -6.45 3.24 -14.65
N ALA A 238 -6.41 1.90 -14.66
CA ALA A 238 -6.83 1.10 -15.81
C ALA A 238 -8.36 0.97 -15.92
N SER A 239 -9.06 0.81 -14.80
CA SER A 239 -10.52 0.59 -14.79
C SER A 239 -11.34 1.85 -15.05
N GLY A 240 -10.81 3.02 -14.73
CA GLY A 240 -11.56 4.28 -14.74
C GLY A 240 -12.59 4.41 -13.61
N MET A 241 -12.65 3.49 -12.66
CA MET A 241 -13.59 3.52 -11.53
C MET A 241 -13.17 4.49 -10.43
N MET A 242 -11.85 4.70 -10.27
CA MET A 242 -11.27 5.41 -9.14
C MET A 242 -10.99 6.87 -9.48
N ASP A 243 -11.61 7.81 -8.77
CA ASP A 243 -11.22 9.22 -8.83
C ASP A 243 -10.04 9.50 -7.88
N PHE A 244 -8.86 9.00 -8.26
CA PHE A 244 -7.65 9.19 -7.46
C PHE A 244 -7.33 10.66 -7.20
N LYS A 245 -7.67 11.56 -8.13
CA LYS A 245 -7.41 12.99 -7.94
C LYS A 245 -8.23 13.55 -6.77
N ALA A 246 -9.54 13.33 -6.77
CA ALA A 246 -10.40 13.77 -5.67
C ALA A 246 -9.99 13.15 -4.33
N ILE A 247 -9.59 11.87 -4.33
CA ILE A 247 -9.11 11.17 -3.13
C ILE A 247 -7.85 11.86 -2.58
N TRP A 248 -6.85 12.12 -3.42
CA TRP A 248 -5.58 12.76 -3.01
C TRP A 248 -5.75 14.21 -2.54
N GLU A 249 -6.64 14.97 -3.17
CA GLU A 249 -6.97 16.34 -2.76
C GLU A 249 -7.56 16.40 -1.34
N ASN A 250 -8.12 15.29 -0.85
CA ASN A 250 -8.66 15.14 0.49
C ASN A 250 -7.75 14.35 1.45
N ALA A 251 -6.57 13.92 1.02
CA ALA A 251 -5.62 13.14 1.84
C ALA A 251 -5.30 13.78 3.21
N PRO A 252 -5.10 15.10 3.34
CA PRO A 252 -4.84 15.71 4.64
C PRO A 252 -5.94 15.48 5.68
N LYS A 253 -7.19 15.31 5.26
CA LYS A 253 -8.32 15.05 6.16
C LYS A 253 -8.33 13.61 6.66
N SER A 254 -7.89 12.67 5.83
CA SER A 254 -7.87 11.24 6.19
C SER A 254 -6.91 10.91 7.32
N GLY A 255 -5.82 11.70 7.46
CA GLY A 255 -4.69 11.41 8.34
C GLY A 255 -3.67 10.46 7.72
N MET A 256 -3.72 10.24 6.41
CA MET A 256 -2.80 9.35 5.69
C MET A 256 -1.34 9.71 5.96
N GLN A 257 -0.58 8.72 6.39
CA GLN A 257 0.87 8.80 6.58
C GLN A 257 1.60 8.07 5.46
N TYR A 258 1.07 6.94 4.99
CA TYR A 258 1.68 6.12 3.95
C TYR A 258 0.64 5.55 3.00
N GLY A 259 1.06 5.39 1.73
CA GLY A 259 0.27 4.73 0.70
C GLY A 259 0.96 3.46 0.22
N ILE A 260 0.20 2.39 0.08
CA ILE A 260 0.64 1.05 -0.27
C ILE A 260 -0.14 0.61 -1.50
N VAL A 261 0.56 0.33 -2.59
CA VAL A 261 -0.07 -0.22 -3.79
C VAL A 261 -0.44 -1.68 -3.54
N GLU A 262 -1.65 -2.06 -3.93
CA GLU A 262 -2.05 -3.45 -4.03
C GLU A 262 -2.66 -3.75 -5.40
N VAL A 263 -2.26 -4.86 -6.01
CA VAL A 263 -2.80 -5.37 -7.28
C VAL A 263 -3.18 -6.83 -7.10
N GLU A 264 -4.47 -7.17 -7.24
CA GLU A 264 -4.95 -8.53 -7.05
C GLU A 264 -5.42 -9.19 -8.36
N GLU A 265 -5.94 -8.39 -9.30
CA GLU A 265 -6.26 -8.78 -10.67
C GLU A 265 -5.27 -8.12 -11.61
N TYR A 266 -4.94 -8.79 -12.72
CA TYR A 266 -3.83 -8.37 -13.58
C TYR A 266 -4.22 -8.44 -15.05
N ASN A 267 -3.97 -7.34 -15.80
CA ASN A 267 -4.00 -7.37 -17.26
C ASN A 267 -2.68 -7.91 -17.88
N PHE A 268 -1.60 -7.96 -17.06
CA PHE A 268 -0.26 -8.42 -17.44
C PHE A 268 0.24 -9.48 -16.46
N ASP A 269 1.52 -9.82 -16.46
CA ASP A 269 2.12 -10.56 -15.35
C ASP A 269 2.22 -9.70 -14.08
N GLN A 270 2.29 -10.34 -12.92
CA GLN A 270 2.27 -9.67 -11.61
C GLN A 270 3.29 -8.54 -11.49
N PHE A 271 4.52 -8.75 -11.98
CA PHE A 271 5.57 -7.73 -11.89
C PHE A 271 5.31 -6.54 -12.80
N THR A 272 4.88 -6.80 -14.04
CA THR A 272 4.51 -5.75 -14.99
C THR A 272 3.33 -4.93 -14.46
N SER A 273 2.31 -5.56 -13.88
CA SER A 273 1.16 -4.88 -13.30
C SER A 273 1.54 -4.00 -12.11
N CYS A 274 2.40 -4.50 -11.20
CA CYS A 274 2.93 -3.70 -10.10
C CYS A 274 3.80 -2.53 -10.59
N GLN A 275 4.64 -2.73 -11.65
CA GLN A 275 5.43 -1.65 -12.24
C GLN A 275 4.55 -0.56 -12.83
N LYS A 276 3.53 -0.94 -13.63
CA LYS A 276 2.59 0.03 -14.21
C LYS A 276 1.84 0.83 -13.15
N SER A 277 1.49 0.20 -12.04
CA SER A 277 0.78 0.87 -10.94
C SER A 277 1.64 1.93 -10.25
N ILE A 278 2.91 1.66 -9.95
CA ILE A 278 3.79 2.68 -9.37
C ILE A 278 4.16 3.76 -10.40
N ASP A 279 4.33 3.41 -11.67
CA ASP A 279 4.59 4.37 -12.74
C ASP A 279 3.42 5.33 -12.90
N PHE A 280 2.18 4.83 -12.85
CA PHE A 280 0.98 5.67 -12.85
C PHE A 280 1.04 6.70 -11.72
N LEU A 281 1.28 6.29 -10.48
CA LEU A 281 1.34 7.20 -9.33
C LEU A 281 2.49 8.22 -9.46
N ASN A 282 3.67 7.79 -9.93
CA ASN A 282 4.81 8.68 -10.10
C ASN A 282 4.55 9.77 -11.15
N MET A 283 3.77 9.47 -12.18
CA MET A 283 3.40 10.44 -13.24
C MET A 283 2.33 11.44 -12.79
N GLN A 284 1.55 11.14 -11.75
CA GLN A 284 0.46 12.03 -11.33
C GLN A 284 0.96 13.19 -10.47
N PRO A 285 0.77 14.45 -10.88
CA PRO A 285 1.22 15.62 -10.11
C PRO A 285 0.43 15.82 -8.81
N PHE A 286 -0.81 15.32 -8.75
CA PHE A 286 -1.65 15.42 -7.55
C PHE A 286 -1.25 14.40 -6.45
N VAL A 287 -0.48 13.38 -6.76
CA VAL A 287 -0.01 12.39 -5.78
C VAL A 287 1.13 13.01 -4.97
N VAL A 288 0.78 13.56 -3.82
CA VAL A 288 1.71 14.14 -2.86
C VAL A 288 1.72 13.27 -1.61
N MET A 289 2.88 12.69 -1.28
CA MET A 289 3.03 11.89 -0.06
C MET A 289 3.39 12.78 1.12
N PRO A 290 2.91 12.49 2.33
CA PRO A 290 3.36 13.17 3.55
C PRO A 290 4.89 13.11 3.70
N LYS A 291 5.45 14.12 4.38
CA LYS A 291 6.91 14.23 4.61
C LYS A 291 7.33 13.39 5.80
#